data_f4ebcdf87f70fd8880762c1eba117bda
#
_entry.id   f4ebcdf87f70fd8880762c1eba117bda
#
_cell.length_a   1.000
_cell.length_b   1.000
_cell.length_c   1.000
_cell.angle_alpha   90.00
_cell.angle_beta   90.00
_cell.angle_gamma   90.00
#
_symmetry.space_group_name_H-M   'P 1'
#
loop_
_entity.id
_entity.type
_entity.pdbx_description
1 polymer ?
#
loop_
_entity_poly.entity_id
_entity_poly.type
_entity_poly.pdbx_seq_one_letter_code
_entity_poly.pdbx_strand_id
1 'polypeptide(L)'
;MLNVETVKQDILAWSENFVEVPHPALGGWAPCPFARKARLSGTVNILVGVNPYFDLKNCSRWGMGKYEVIIYAYNPEEFPYARFHQALEDANQEFLLRKDLLVLEDHPAETEMVNGVCMNQGKYALSLVQSLSKLDVSAEQMANKGFYHTWPEEYLASLFNNRKDPR
;
A
#
# COMPACT_ATOMS: atom_id res chain seq x y z
N MET A 1 -11.43 -19.80 -3.56
CA MET A 1 -10.20 -19.34 -4.23
C MET A 1 -10.52 -18.08 -5.05
N LEU A 2 -9.70 -17.05 -4.92
CA LEU A 2 -9.91 -15.78 -5.66
C LEU A 2 -9.61 -15.99 -7.16
N ASN A 3 -10.44 -15.39 -8.01
CA ASN A 3 -10.20 -15.39 -9.45
C ASN A 3 -9.24 -14.25 -9.82
N VAL A 4 -8.14 -14.57 -10.48
CA VAL A 4 -7.06 -13.62 -10.79
C VAL A 4 -7.54 -12.44 -11.64
N GLU A 5 -8.33 -12.70 -12.67
CA GLU A 5 -8.81 -11.63 -13.57
C GLU A 5 -9.81 -10.71 -12.87
N THR A 6 -10.71 -11.28 -12.09
CA THR A 6 -11.65 -10.50 -11.27
C THR A 6 -10.93 -9.63 -10.27
N VAL A 7 -9.93 -10.19 -9.57
CA VAL A 7 -9.11 -9.44 -8.59
C VAL A 7 -8.37 -8.30 -9.26
N LYS A 8 -7.76 -8.53 -10.42
CA LYS A 8 -7.08 -7.46 -11.17
C LYS A 8 -8.03 -6.34 -11.57
N GLN A 9 -9.20 -6.69 -12.11
CA GLN A 9 -10.21 -5.71 -12.51
C GLN A 9 -10.70 -4.89 -11.31
N ASP A 10 -11.01 -5.54 -10.20
CA ASP A 10 -11.47 -4.88 -8.97
C ASP A 10 -10.41 -3.92 -8.41
N ILE A 11 -9.14 -4.33 -8.35
CA ILE A 11 -8.04 -3.49 -7.84
C ILE A 11 -7.77 -2.31 -8.77
N LEU A 12 -7.78 -2.52 -10.08
CA LEU A 12 -7.62 -1.43 -11.04
C LEU A 12 -8.78 -0.44 -10.95
N ALA A 13 -10.01 -0.92 -10.83
CA ALA A 13 -11.20 -0.08 -10.65
C ALA A 13 -11.14 0.72 -9.33
N TRP A 14 -10.70 0.08 -8.23
CA TRP A 14 -10.48 0.75 -6.94
C TRP A 14 -9.41 1.85 -7.07
N SER A 15 -8.30 1.57 -7.75
CA SER A 15 -7.26 2.56 -8.02
C SER A 15 -7.83 3.77 -8.79
N GLU A 16 -8.49 3.53 -9.91
CA GLU A 16 -9.03 4.58 -10.77
C GLU A 16 -10.16 5.41 -10.12
N ASN A 17 -10.99 4.77 -9.31
CA ASN A 17 -12.18 5.41 -8.72
C ASN A 17 -11.92 6.04 -7.35
N PHE A 18 -10.82 5.69 -6.67
CA PHE A 18 -10.52 6.18 -5.34
C PHE A 18 -9.05 6.61 -5.17
N VAL A 19 -8.09 5.69 -5.33
CA VAL A 19 -6.68 5.94 -4.97
C VAL A 19 -6.05 7.08 -5.77
N GLU A 20 -6.47 7.24 -7.03
CA GLU A 20 -5.98 8.24 -7.98
C GLU A 20 -6.81 9.52 -8.02
N VAL A 21 -7.93 9.57 -7.29
CA VAL A 21 -8.89 10.68 -7.38
C VAL A 21 -8.56 11.75 -6.35
N PRO A 22 -8.31 13.01 -6.76
CA PRO A 22 -8.17 14.12 -5.85
C PRO A 22 -9.42 14.31 -4.98
N HIS A 23 -9.21 14.53 -3.68
CA HIS A 23 -10.29 14.74 -2.73
C HIS A 23 -10.12 16.06 -1.97
N PRO A 24 -11.19 16.90 -1.86
CA PRO A 24 -11.10 18.19 -1.17
C PRO A 24 -10.61 18.08 0.28
N ALA A 25 -11.07 17.07 1.02
CA ALA A 25 -10.66 16.82 2.41
C ALA A 25 -9.18 16.41 2.57
N LEU A 26 -8.52 16.03 1.49
CA LEU A 26 -7.09 15.73 1.43
C LEU A 26 -6.29 16.91 0.81
N GLY A 27 -6.82 18.12 0.91
CA GLY A 27 -6.16 19.31 0.35
C GLY A 27 -6.15 19.34 -1.18
N GLY A 28 -7.06 18.62 -1.83
CA GLY A 28 -7.11 18.50 -3.30
C GLY A 28 -6.16 17.46 -3.88
N TRP A 29 -5.51 16.68 -3.03
CA TRP A 29 -4.64 15.57 -3.45
C TRP A 29 -5.39 14.25 -3.54
N ALA A 30 -4.92 13.35 -4.42
CA ALA A 30 -5.34 11.95 -4.40
C ALA A 30 -4.75 11.22 -3.19
N PRO A 31 -5.41 10.18 -2.67
CA PRO A 31 -4.84 9.33 -1.61
C PRO A 31 -3.42 8.85 -1.88
N CYS A 32 -3.12 8.47 -3.13
CA CYS A 32 -1.76 8.18 -3.58
C CYS A 32 -1.45 8.94 -4.88
N PRO A 33 -0.69 10.04 -4.84
CA PRO A 33 -0.41 10.87 -6.02
C PRO A 33 0.39 10.18 -7.13
N PHE A 34 1.04 9.06 -6.82
CA PHE A 34 1.89 8.31 -7.75
C PHE A 34 1.20 7.12 -8.41
N ALA A 35 0.05 6.69 -7.88
CA ALA A 35 -0.65 5.48 -8.33
C ALA A 35 -1.02 5.52 -9.81
N ARG A 36 -1.56 6.65 -10.28
CA ARG A 36 -1.93 6.81 -11.70
C ARG A 36 -0.75 6.65 -12.64
N LYS A 37 0.39 7.24 -12.30
CA LYS A 37 1.61 7.13 -13.12
C LYS A 37 2.08 5.69 -13.18
N ALA A 38 2.15 5.00 -12.06
CA ALA A 38 2.58 3.60 -12.00
C ALA A 38 1.65 2.70 -12.82
N ARG A 39 0.33 2.89 -12.70
CA ARG A 39 -0.66 2.14 -13.48
C ARG A 39 -0.50 2.36 -14.97
N LEU A 40 -0.45 3.61 -15.43
CA LEU A 40 -0.32 3.95 -16.85
C LEU A 40 1.02 3.52 -17.45
N SER A 41 2.08 3.46 -16.64
CA SER A 41 3.40 2.99 -17.06
C SER A 41 3.53 1.47 -17.08
N GLY A 42 2.51 0.72 -16.62
CA GLY A 42 2.55 -0.73 -16.55
C GLY A 42 3.56 -1.26 -15.52
N THR A 43 3.84 -0.49 -14.47
CA THR A 43 4.80 -0.83 -13.42
C THR A 43 4.13 -1.33 -12.13
N VAL A 44 2.85 -1.65 -12.18
CA VAL A 44 2.09 -2.31 -11.12
C VAL A 44 1.88 -3.78 -11.49
N ASN A 45 2.25 -4.69 -10.59
CA ASN A 45 1.97 -6.11 -10.73
C ASN A 45 0.94 -6.56 -9.68
N ILE A 46 -0.15 -7.17 -10.12
CA ILE A 46 -1.22 -7.63 -9.25
C ILE A 46 -1.27 -9.14 -9.29
N LEU A 47 -1.16 -9.76 -8.12
CA LEU A 47 -1.09 -11.20 -7.92
C LEU A 47 -2.14 -11.63 -6.89
N VAL A 48 -2.65 -12.85 -7.03
CA VAL A 48 -3.40 -13.51 -5.96
C VAL A 48 -2.41 -14.24 -5.07
N GLY A 49 -2.37 -13.87 -3.79
CA GLY A 49 -1.48 -14.48 -2.82
C GLY A 49 -2.07 -15.76 -2.20
N VAL A 50 -1.21 -16.55 -1.60
CA VAL A 50 -1.56 -17.78 -0.89
C VAL A 50 -1.32 -17.64 0.61
N ASN A 51 -0.20 -17.03 0.98
CA ASN A 51 0.15 -16.79 2.37
C ASN A 51 0.98 -15.50 2.48
N PRO A 52 0.51 -14.48 3.18
CA PRO A 52 1.14 -13.16 3.21
C PRO A 52 2.62 -13.20 3.58
N TYR A 53 2.99 -13.90 4.63
CA TYR A 53 4.38 -13.98 5.09
C TYR A 53 5.30 -14.68 4.06
N PHE A 54 4.87 -15.82 3.51
CA PHE A 54 5.69 -16.58 2.55
C PHE A 54 5.75 -15.92 1.18
N ASP A 55 4.68 -15.29 0.72
CA ASP A 55 4.66 -14.54 -0.54
C ASP A 55 5.63 -13.35 -0.48
N LEU A 56 5.63 -12.61 0.63
CA LEU A 56 6.56 -11.52 0.89
C LEU A 56 8.01 -11.99 1.03
N LYS A 57 8.23 -13.15 1.65
CA LYS A 57 9.57 -13.76 1.74
C LYS A 57 10.10 -14.13 0.36
N ASN A 58 9.26 -14.67 -0.49
CA ASN A 58 9.63 -14.96 -1.88
C ASN A 58 9.88 -13.67 -2.67
N CYS A 59 9.04 -12.65 -2.52
CA CYS A 59 9.24 -11.34 -3.13
C CYS A 59 10.60 -10.76 -2.74
N SER A 60 10.99 -10.84 -1.46
CA SER A 60 12.29 -10.36 -0.99
C SER A 60 13.49 -11.09 -1.60
N ARG A 61 13.31 -12.35 -2.02
CA ARG A 61 14.35 -13.16 -2.67
C ARG A 61 14.50 -12.81 -4.16
N TRP A 62 13.38 -12.64 -4.85
CA TRP A 62 13.36 -12.41 -6.30
C TRP A 62 13.47 -10.93 -6.67
N GLY A 63 13.17 -10.03 -5.72
CA GLY A 63 13.12 -8.59 -5.94
C GLY A 63 11.89 -8.18 -6.74
N MET A 64 11.83 -6.91 -7.09
CA MET A 64 10.67 -6.32 -7.76
C MET A 64 10.76 -6.30 -9.29
N GLY A 65 11.93 -6.62 -9.86
CA GLY A 65 12.14 -6.56 -11.31
C GLY A 65 11.85 -5.16 -11.87
N LYS A 66 11.01 -5.09 -12.89
CA LYS A 66 10.59 -3.83 -13.54
C LYS A 66 9.43 -3.10 -12.81
N TYR A 67 8.87 -3.70 -11.78
CA TYR A 67 7.69 -3.16 -11.12
C TYR A 67 8.05 -2.17 -10.02
N GLU A 68 7.29 -1.09 -9.93
CA GLU A 68 7.37 -0.12 -8.84
C GLU A 68 6.49 -0.54 -7.65
N VAL A 69 5.40 -1.26 -7.94
CA VAL A 69 4.49 -1.79 -6.92
C VAL A 69 4.14 -3.23 -7.26
N ILE A 70 4.26 -4.13 -6.29
CA ILE A 70 3.71 -5.49 -6.36
C ILE A 70 2.60 -5.60 -5.32
N ILE A 71 1.40 -5.92 -5.79
CA ILE A 71 0.21 -6.07 -4.94
C ILE A 71 -0.17 -7.54 -4.89
N TYR A 72 -0.20 -8.11 -3.68
CA TYR A 72 -0.80 -9.41 -3.43
C TYR A 72 -2.16 -9.22 -2.80
N ALA A 73 -3.18 -9.87 -3.36
CA ALA A 73 -4.54 -9.86 -2.85
C ALA A 73 -4.87 -11.19 -2.18
N TYR A 74 -5.48 -11.11 -1.00
CA TYR A 74 -5.90 -12.26 -0.20
C TYR A 74 -7.38 -12.13 0.15
N ASN A 75 -8.02 -13.28 0.42
CA ASN A 75 -9.37 -13.31 0.95
C ASN A 75 -9.35 -12.80 2.42
N PRO A 76 -10.02 -11.69 2.75
CA PRO A 76 -10.01 -11.15 4.11
C PRO A 76 -10.66 -12.06 5.15
N GLU A 77 -11.52 -13.00 4.74
CA GLU A 77 -12.10 -14.00 5.64
C GLU A 77 -11.08 -15.06 6.07
N GLU A 78 -10.15 -15.42 5.17
CA GLU A 78 -9.07 -16.36 5.46
C GLU A 78 -7.92 -15.72 6.25
N PHE A 79 -7.74 -14.41 6.06
CA PHE A 79 -6.73 -13.60 6.73
C PHE A 79 -7.36 -12.42 7.46
N PRO A 80 -7.95 -12.63 8.66
CA PRO A 80 -8.48 -11.56 9.49
C PRO A 80 -7.44 -10.50 9.81
N TYR A 81 -7.85 -9.24 9.95
CA TYR A 81 -6.97 -8.07 10.04
C TYR A 81 -5.78 -8.25 10.98
N ALA A 82 -6.02 -8.64 12.24
CA ALA A 82 -4.94 -8.75 13.22
C ALA A 82 -3.85 -9.75 12.81
N ARG A 83 -4.23 -10.88 12.22
CA ARG A 83 -3.29 -11.89 11.73
C ARG A 83 -2.58 -11.43 10.46
N PHE A 84 -3.30 -10.76 9.59
CA PHE A 84 -2.74 -10.20 8.36
C PHE A 84 -1.71 -9.12 8.69
N HIS A 85 -2.08 -8.14 9.50
CA HIS A 85 -1.20 -7.07 9.97
C HIS A 85 0.10 -7.62 10.60
N GLN A 86 -0.02 -8.58 11.52
CA GLN A 86 1.16 -9.18 12.16
C GLN A 86 2.09 -9.85 11.14
N ALA A 87 1.54 -10.57 10.17
CA ALA A 87 2.35 -11.20 9.13
C ALA A 87 3.14 -10.19 8.29
N LEU A 88 2.57 -9.01 8.00
CA LEU A 88 3.23 -7.96 7.26
C LEU A 88 4.31 -7.25 8.10
N GLU A 89 4.03 -6.99 9.37
CA GLU A 89 5.02 -6.41 10.29
C GLU A 89 6.21 -7.36 10.48
N ASP A 90 5.97 -8.65 10.68
CA ASP A 90 7.03 -9.66 10.75
C ASP A 90 7.86 -9.67 9.47
N ALA A 91 7.22 -9.62 8.30
CA ALA A 91 7.91 -9.57 7.01
C ALA A 91 8.78 -8.31 6.85
N ASN A 92 8.26 -7.13 7.24
CA ASN A 92 9.03 -5.90 7.24
C ASN A 92 10.29 -6.04 8.10
N GLN A 93 10.13 -6.46 9.36
CA GLN A 93 11.23 -6.53 10.33
C GLN A 93 12.25 -7.63 10.01
N GLU A 94 11.79 -8.80 9.60
CA GLU A 94 12.67 -9.95 9.43
C GLU A 94 13.48 -9.91 8.13
N PHE A 95 12.92 -9.40 7.04
CA PHE A 95 13.61 -9.49 5.74
C PHE A 95 13.40 -8.35 4.75
N LEU A 96 12.24 -7.64 4.72
CA LEU A 96 11.99 -6.65 3.67
C LEU A 96 12.85 -5.39 3.83
N LEU A 97 12.87 -4.79 5.02
CA LEU A 97 13.60 -3.54 5.26
C LEU A 97 15.09 -3.66 4.95
N ARG A 98 15.68 -4.81 5.22
CA ARG A 98 17.08 -5.09 4.89
C ARG A 98 17.38 -5.19 3.40
N LYS A 99 16.34 -5.30 2.59
CA LYS A 99 16.42 -5.40 1.13
C LYS A 99 15.93 -4.13 0.42
N ASP A 100 15.83 -3.02 1.14
CA ASP A 100 15.24 -1.76 0.65
C ASP A 100 13.80 -1.95 0.15
N LEU A 101 13.04 -2.83 0.79
CA LEU A 101 11.63 -3.06 0.50
C LEU A 101 10.80 -2.73 1.74
N LEU A 102 9.59 -2.26 1.49
CA LEU A 102 8.57 -2.04 2.52
C LEU A 102 7.25 -2.58 2.00
N VAL A 103 6.51 -3.31 2.84
CA VAL A 103 5.12 -3.65 2.58
C VAL A 103 4.20 -2.72 3.37
N LEU A 104 3.25 -2.12 2.65
CA LEU A 104 2.10 -1.40 3.20
C LEU A 104 0.87 -2.30 3.09
N GLU A 105 -0.14 -2.03 3.89
CA GLU A 105 -1.37 -2.81 3.93
C GLU A 105 -2.60 -1.99 3.55
N ASP A 106 -3.61 -2.68 3.05
CA ASP A 106 -4.99 -2.22 3.00
C ASP A 106 -5.89 -3.41 3.34
N HIS A 107 -6.79 -3.25 4.30
CA HIS A 107 -7.66 -4.33 4.74
C HIS A 107 -9.07 -3.82 4.99
N PRO A 108 -10.12 -4.46 4.45
CA PRO A 108 -11.49 -3.97 4.56
C PRO A 108 -12.04 -3.94 5.99
N ALA A 109 -11.46 -4.71 6.91
CA ALA A 109 -11.86 -4.70 8.33
C ALA A 109 -11.13 -3.63 9.17
N GLU A 110 -10.12 -2.97 8.62
CA GLU A 110 -9.47 -1.83 9.27
C GLU A 110 -10.23 -0.55 8.93
N THR A 111 -10.34 0.35 9.90
CA THR A 111 -10.94 1.66 9.68
C THR A 111 -9.87 2.74 9.79
N GLU A 112 -9.34 3.14 8.65
CA GLU A 112 -8.42 4.28 8.55
C GLU A 112 -9.15 5.50 8.04
N MET A 113 -9.26 6.53 8.87
CA MET A 113 -9.93 7.77 8.54
C MET A 113 -8.94 8.92 8.47
N VAL A 114 -8.90 9.61 7.35
CA VAL A 114 -8.13 10.85 7.18
C VAL A 114 -9.10 11.96 6.81
N ASN A 115 -9.29 12.91 7.72
CA ASN A 115 -10.19 14.07 7.54
C ASN A 115 -11.60 13.68 7.06
N GLY A 116 -12.17 12.60 7.63
CA GLY A 116 -13.48 12.09 7.27
C GLY A 116 -13.53 11.21 6.01
N VAL A 117 -12.39 11.00 5.35
CA VAL A 117 -12.27 10.08 4.21
C VAL A 117 -11.84 8.70 4.72
N CYS A 118 -12.64 7.68 4.42
CA CYS A 118 -12.25 6.30 4.69
C CYS A 118 -11.19 5.87 3.66
N MET A 119 -10.00 5.50 4.13
CA MET A 119 -8.88 5.10 3.27
C MET A 119 -8.95 3.62 2.85
N ASN A 120 -9.66 2.79 3.62
CA ASN A 120 -9.82 1.35 3.35
C ASN A 120 -11.14 1.07 2.63
N GLN A 121 -11.14 1.18 1.32
CA GLN A 121 -12.34 0.95 0.48
C GLN A 121 -12.22 -0.30 -0.41
N GLY A 122 -11.14 -1.05 -0.26
CA GLY A 122 -10.91 -2.28 -1.02
C GLY A 122 -11.77 -3.46 -0.54
N LYS A 123 -11.89 -4.46 -1.40
CA LYS A 123 -12.60 -5.72 -1.11
C LYS A 123 -11.68 -6.79 -0.52
N TYR A 124 -10.40 -6.66 -0.72
CA TYR A 124 -9.38 -7.68 -0.43
C TYR A 124 -8.45 -7.21 0.67
N ALA A 125 -7.85 -8.15 1.39
CA ALA A 125 -6.66 -7.87 2.16
C ALA A 125 -5.49 -7.71 1.18
N LEU A 126 -4.88 -6.53 1.12
CA LEU A 126 -3.82 -6.20 0.17
C LEU A 126 -2.49 -5.99 0.88
N SER A 127 -1.45 -6.62 0.37
CA SER A 127 -0.07 -6.24 0.69
C SER A 127 0.55 -5.54 -0.52
N LEU A 128 1.06 -4.32 -0.32
CA LEU A 128 1.63 -3.47 -1.36
C LEU A 128 3.13 -3.33 -1.12
N VAL A 129 3.92 -4.08 -1.88
CA VAL A 129 5.40 -4.05 -1.77
C VAL A 129 5.97 -2.97 -2.66
N GLN A 130 6.85 -2.15 -2.12
CA GLN A 130 7.51 -1.05 -2.82
C GLN A 130 8.96 -0.89 -2.34
N SER A 131 9.79 -0.18 -3.10
CA SER A 131 11.13 0.22 -2.64
C SER A 131 11.03 1.25 -1.52
N LEU A 132 11.64 0.98 -0.38
CA LEU A 132 11.64 1.87 0.78
C LEU A 132 12.30 3.21 0.44
N SER A 133 13.47 3.19 -0.17
CA SER A 133 14.20 4.42 -0.54
C SER A 133 13.42 5.30 -1.52
N LYS A 134 12.73 4.70 -2.50
CA LYS A 134 11.87 5.45 -3.42
C LYS A 134 10.64 6.03 -2.73
N LEU A 135 10.04 5.29 -1.80
CA LEU A 135 8.93 5.79 -0.98
C LEU A 135 9.34 6.98 -0.13
N ASP A 136 10.52 6.92 0.50
CA ASP A 136 11.03 8.01 1.34
C ASP A 136 11.31 9.28 0.53
N VAL A 137 11.92 9.15 -0.65
CA VAL A 137 12.12 10.28 -1.58
C VAL A 137 10.79 10.88 -2.03
N SER A 138 9.82 10.04 -2.37
CA SER A 138 8.48 10.49 -2.77
C SER A 138 7.75 11.18 -1.62
N ALA A 139 7.85 10.65 -0.41
CA ALA A 139 7.24 11.25 0.79
C ALA A 139 7.84 12.62 1.10
N GLU A 140 9.17 12.77 1.00
CA GLU A 140 9.85 14.06 1.17
C GLU A 140 9.40 15.10 0.14
N GLN A 141 9.31 14.70 -1.14
CA GLN A 141 8.81 15.58 -2.20
C GLN A 141 7.37 16.03 -1.94
N MET A 142 6.52 15.14 -1.44
CA MET A 142 5.12 15.44 -1.13
C MET A 142 4.99 16.29 0.14
N ALA A 143 5.81 16.04 1.16
CA ALA A 143 5.86 16.87 2.36
C ALA A 143 6.22 18.32 2.02
N ASN A 144 7.20 18.54 1.15
CA ASN A 144 7.61 19.85 0.67
C ASN A 144 6.51 20.58 -0.10
N LYS A 145 5.55 19.86 -0.67
CA LYS A 145 4.37 20.42 -1.35
C LYS A 145 3.15 20.62 -0.45
N GLY A 146 3.27 20.28 0.85
CA GLY A 146 2.18 20.41 1.82
C GLY A 146 1.17 19.26 1.81
N PHE A 147 1.48 18.12 1.19
CA PHE A 147 0.59 16.97 1.08
C PHE A 147 0.08 16.48 2.44
N TYR A 148 0.97 16.43 3.44
CA TYR A 148 0.64 15.93 4.78
C TYR A 148 0.10 17.00 5.74
N HIS A 149 -0.04 18.26 5.32
CA HIS A 149 -0.40 19.38 6.20
C HIS A 149 -1.72 19.19 6.95
N THR A 150 -2.68 18.53 6.32
CA THR A 150 -4.02 18.35 6.88
C THR A 150 -4.24 16.96 7.48
N TRP A 151 -3.21 16.10 7.44
CA TRP A 151 -3.34 14.73 7.90
C TRP A 151 -3.20 14.62 9.42
N PRO A 152 -4.00 13.75 10.08
CA PRO A 152 -3.89 13.55 11.53
C PRO A 152 -2.51 13.07 11.95
N GLU A 153 -1.99 13.65 13.03
CA GLU A 153 -0.65 13.33 13.56
C GLU A 153 -0.48 11.86 13.92
N GLU A 154 -1.50 11.25 14.54
CA GLU A 154 -1.50 9.83 14.91
C GLU A 154 -1.44 8.92 13.68
N TYR A 155 -2.16 9.28 12.61
CA TYR A 155 -2.11 8.55 11.35
C TYR A 155 -0.73 8.62 10.70
N LEU A 156 -0.13 9.81 10.68
CA LEU A 156 1.21 10.00 10.13
C LEU A 156 2.27 9.25 10.94
N ALA A 157 2.17 9.24 12.25
CA ALA A 157 3.07 8.46 13.11
C ALA A 157 2.98 6.95 12.81
N SER A 158 1.78 6.42 12.59
CA SER A 158 1.58 5.03 12.16
C SER A 158 2.14 4.77 10.75
N LEU A 159 1.90 5.66 9.80
CA LEU A 159 2.35 5.53 8.41
C LEU A 159 3.90 5.51 8.30
N PHE A 160 4.59 6.24 9.17
CA PHE A 160 6.05 6.38 9.14
C PHE A 160 6.78 5.57 10.21
N ASN A 161 6.15 4.60 10.89
CA ASN A 161 6.79 3.83 11.94
C ASN A 161 8.01 3.01 11.47
N ASN A 162 7.99 2.54 10.23
CA ASN A 162 9.07 1.77 9.57
C ASN A 162 9.83 2.59 8.51
N ARG A 163 9.63 3.90 8.49
CA ARG A 163 10.14 4.81 7.46
C ARG A 163 10.72 6.07 8.09
N LYS A 164 11.52 6.80 7.32
CA LYS A 164 11.94 8.16 7.69
C LYS A 164 10.74 9.12 7.60
N ASP A 165 10.38 9.75 8.71
CA ASP A 165 9.36 10.80 8.72
C ASP A 165 9.87 12.01 7.91
N PRO A 166 9.15 12.44 6.85
CA PRO A 166 9.60 13.51 5.96
C PRO A 166 9.29 14.91 6.49
N ARG A 167 8.64 15.04 7.64
CA ARG A 167 8.21 16.32 8.23
C ARG A 167 9.29 16.99 9.04
#